data_247f86dcca0cbced652added0d42ac61
#
_entry.id   247f86dcca0cbced652added0d42ac61
#
_cell.length_a   1.000
_cell.length_b   1.000
_cell.length_c   1.000
_cell.angle_alpha   90.00
_cell.angle_beta   90.00
_cell.angle_gamma   90.00
#
_symmetry.space_group_name_H-M   'P 1'
#
loop_
_entity.id
_entity.type
_entity.pdbx_description
1 polymer ?
#
loop_
_entity_poly.entity_id
_entity_poly.type
_entity_poly.pdbx_seq_one_letter_code
_entity_poly.pdbx_strand_id
1 'polypeptide(L)'
;MLIYSSVVEKLVRKTFLAVQNHNYEEVLKGLSSTNLTHRFAGPNSLGGIRHDKEAMSRWFKRVGIVLPELKFEVTSVLVHGGPWNTTVVARWVATCILENGEPYVNPGIHVIKLRWGKAYDFDVYEDTFAVTAGLEKQAKSGIAEASAPQIVS
;
A
#
# COMPACT_ATOMS: atom_id res chain seq x y z
N MET A 1 -14.93 -22.88 -0.82
CA MET A 1 -13.66 -22.24 -1.31
C MET A 1 -13.92 -21.08 -2.25
N LEU A 2 -14.70 -21.26 -3.34
CA LEU A 2 -14.99 -20.17 -4.29
C LEU A 2 -15.71 -18.98 -3.65
N ILE A 3 -16.67 -19.21 -2.76
CA ILE A 3 -17.40 -18.15 -2.04
C ILE A 3 -16.45 -17.34 -1.15
N TYR A 4 -15.59 -18.03 -0.40
CA TYR A 4 -14.61 -17.38 0.47
C TYR A 4 -13.62 -16.53 -0.32
N SER A 5 -13.06 -17.07 -1.40
CA SER A 5 -12.14 -16.34 -2.28
C SER A 5 -12.79 -15.09 -2.86
N SER A 6 -14.06 -15.18 -3.28
CA SER A 6 -14.81 -14.02 -3.79
C SER A 6 -15.03 -12.94 -2.72
N VAL A 7 -15.28 -13.34 -1.48
CA VAL A 7 -15.42 -12.39 -0.35
C VAL A 7 -14.09 -11.69 -0.07
N VAL A 8 -12.99 -12.44 -0.05
CA VAL A 8 -11.66 -11.88 0.18
C VAL A 8 -11.26 -10.94 -0.96
N GLU A 9 -11.51 -11.31 -2.22
CA GLU A 9 -11.25 -10.43 -3.37
C GLU A 9 -11.99 -9.10 -3.25
N LYS A 10 -13.28 -9.14 -2.93
CA LYS A 10 -14.08 -7.92 -2.71
C LYS A 10 -13.52 -7.06 -1.57
N LEU A 11 -13.10 -7.69 -0.48
CA LEU A 11 -12.47 -7.01 0.65
C LEU A 11 -11.17 -6.30 0.22
N VAL A 12 -10.32 -6.98 -0.52
CA VAL A 12 -9.06 -6.42 -1.01
C VAL A 12 -9.31 -5.21 -1.92
N ARG A 13 -10.21 -5.34 -2.90
CA ARG A 13 -10.57 -4.22 -3.79
C ARG A 13 -11.15 -3.03 -3.02
N LYS A 14 -12.01 -3.28 -2.04
CA LYS A 14 -12.55 -2.25 -1.14
C LYS A 14 -11.44 -1.55 -0.35
N THR A 15 -10.44 -2.29 0.09
CA THR A 15 -9.30 -1.73 0.84
C THR A 15 -8.45 -0.81 -0.04
N PHE A 16 -8.15 -1.18 -1.28
CA PHE A 16 -7.46 -0.28 -2.21
C PHE A 16 -8.26 1.01 -2.46
N LEU A 17 -9.57 0.89 -2.60
CA LEU A 17 -10.45 2.06 -2.75
C LEU A 17 -10.45 2.94 -1.50
N ALA A 18 -10.41 2.35 -0.31
CA ALA A 18 -10.30 3.10 0.94
C ALA A 18 -8.98 3.87 1.05
N VAL A 19 -7.86 3.28 0.62
CA VAL A 19 -6.57 3.99 0.53
C VAL A 19 -6.67 5.17 -0.45
N GLN A 20 -7.22 4.94 -1.63
CA GLN A 20 -7.42 5.97 -2.65
C GLN A 20 -8.26 7.13 -2.14
N ASN A 21 -9.29 6.85 -1.33
CA ASN A 21 -10.20 7.85 -0.76
C ASN A 21 -9.71 8.42 0.57
N HIS A 22 -8.48 8.16 0.97
CA HIS A 22 -7.87 8.59 2.24
C HIS A 22 -8.64 8.11 3.49
N ASN A 23 -9.41 7.04 3.38
CA ASN A 23 -10.12 6.41 4.51
C ASN A 23 -9.20 5.40 5.22
N TYR A 24 -8.14 5.92 5.82
CA TYR A 24 -7.09 5.10 6.44
C TYR A 24 -7.55 4.40 7.71
N GLU A 25 -8.53 4.94 8.43
CA GLU A 25 -9.10 4.26 9.60
C GLU A 25 -9.73 2.92 9.23
N GLU A 26 -10.44 2.87 8.11
CA GLU A 26 -11.04 1.62 7.62
C GLU A 26 -9.94 0.61 7.24
N VAL A 27 -8.87 1.07 6.60
CA VAL A 27 -7.72 0.20 6.27
C VAL A 27 -7.09 -0.36 7.54
N LEU A 28 -6.82 0.49 8.54
CA LEU A 28 -6.18 0.10 9.79
C LEU A 28 -7.02 -0.92 10.61
N LYS A 29 -8.34 -0.86 10.52
CA LYS A 29 -9.23 -1.88 11.15
C LYS A 29 -9.01 -3.27 10.60
N GLY A 30 -8.62 -3.40 9.34
CA GLY A 30 -8.30 -4.67 8.68
C GLY A 30 -6.93 -5.25 9.03
N LEU A 31 -6.08 -4.51 9.70
CA LEU A 31 -4.74 -4.95 10.09
C LEU A 31 -4.73 -5.69 11.43
N SER A 32 -3.82 -6.66 11.56
CA SER A 32 -3.54 -7.31 12.84
C SER A 32 -2.96 -6.32 13.85
N SER A 33 -3.35 -6.47 15.13
CA SER A 33 -2.82 -5.66 16.23
C SER A 33 -1.61 -6.29 16.93
N THR A 34 -1.30 -7.56 16.62
CA THR A 34 -0.36 -8.35 17.44
C THR A 34 0.88 -8.82 16.67
N ASN A 35 0.81 -8.95 15.35
CA ASN A 35 1.89 -9.56 14.56
C ASN A 35 2.01 -8.95 13.17
N LEU A 36 1.78 -7.65 13.05
CA LEU A 36 1.85 -6.95 11.78
C LEU A 36 3.30 -6.83 11.28
N THR A 37 3.50 -7.11 9.99
CA THR A 37 4.73 -6.76 9.26
C THR A 37 4.33 -6.21 7.90
N HIS A 38 4.78 -5.00 7.60
CA HIS A 38 4.57 -4.35 6.30
C HIS A 38 5.94 -3.95 5.73
N ARG A 39 6.27 -4.51 4.58
CA ARG A 39 7.52 -4.24 3.87
C ARG A 39 7.22 -3.49 2.58
N PHE A 40 7.88 -2.38 2.40
CA PHE A 40 7.84 -1.60 1.17
C PHE A 40 9.27 -1.41 0.67
N ALA A 41 9.57 -1.88 -0.53
CA ALA A 41 10.92 -1.88 -1.07
C ALA A 41 11.38 -0.47 -1.51
N GLY A 42 12.68 -0.26 -1.48
CA GLY A 42 13.34 0.90 -2.06
C GLY A 42 13.99 1.86 -1.07
N PRO A 43 15.03 2.57 -1.51
CA PRO A 43 15.80 3.51 -0.69
C PRO A 43 15.18 4.92 -0.73
N ASN A 44 13.90 5.04 -0.42
CA ASN A 44 13.14 6.29 -0.49
C ASN A 44 12.27 6.47 0.75
N SER A 45 11.61 7.61 0.89
CA SER A 45 10.82 7.95 2.08
C SER A 45 9.63 7.03 2.36
N LEU A 46 9.17 6.27 1.38
CA LEU A 46 8.11 5.27 1.53
C LEU A 46 8.64 3.87 1.87
N GLY A 47 9.93 3.60 1.65
CA GLY A 47 10.56 2.32 1.94
C GLY A 47 10.59 1.98 3.43
N GLY A 48 11.08 0.77 3.73
CA GLY A 48 11.28 0.29 5.10
C GLY A 48 10.25 -0.72 5.59
N ILE A 49 10.35 -1.07 6.87
CA ILE A 49 9.53 -2.10 7.52
C ILE A 49 8.81 -1.50 8.71
N ARG A 50 7.53 -1.83 8.88
CA ARG A 50 6.65 -1.36 9.96
C ARG A 50 5.96 -2.54 10.62
N HIS A 51 5.85 -2.50 11.95
CA HIS A 51 5.29 -3.60 12.74
C HIS A 51 4.07 -3.22 13.58
N ASP A 52 3.59 -1.99 13.48
CA ASP A 52 2.45 -1.52 14.26
C ASP A 52 1.53 -0.57 13.48
N LYS A 53 0.31 -0.43 13.98
CA LYS A 53 -0.72 0.41 13.32
C LYS A 53 -0.42 1.89 13.40
N GLU A 54 0.31 2.35 14.40
CA GLU A 54 0.67 3.77 14.51
C GLU A 54 1.65 4.16 13.40
N ALA A 55 2.71 3.35 13.20
CA ALA A 55 3.63 3.55 12.09
C ALA A 55 2.93 3.45 10.74
N MET A 56 1.99 2.51 10.57
CA MET A 56 1.17 2.40 9.36
C MET A 56 0.30 3.63 9.14
N SER A 57 -0.31 4.18 10.19
CA SER A 57 -1.10 5.42 10.09
C SER A 57 -0.24 6.59 9.59
N ARG A 58 0.94 6.76 10.15
CA ARG A 58 1.90 7.78 9.70
C ARG A 58 2.35 7.55 8.25
N TRP A 59 2.58 6.30 7.89
CA TRP A 59 2.97 5.93 6.53
C TRP A 59 1.88 6.24 5.50
N PHE A 60 0.63 5.88 5.76
CA PHE A 60 -0.50 6.21 4.86
C PHE A 60 -0.69 7.73 4.71
N LYS A 61 -0.55 8.50 5.79
CA LYS A 61 -0.61 9.96 5.73
C LYS A 61 0.49 10.51 4.82
N ARG A 62 1.70 9.97 4.91
CA ARG A 62 2.81 10.34 4.02
C ARG A 62 2.50 10.00 2.55
N VAL A 63 1.97 8.81 2.27
CA VAL A 63 1.55 8.44 0.90
C VAL A 63 0.60 9.49 0.34
N GLY A 64 -0.40 9.90 1.10
CA GLY A 64 -1.36 10.93 0.68
C GLY A 64 -0.74 12.31 0.44
N ILE A 65 0.36 12.63 1.10
CA ILE A 65 1.10 13.90 0.91
C ILE A 65 2.00 13.84 -0.32
N VAL A 66 2.77 12.76 -0.46
CA VAL A 66 3.80 12.67 -1.51
C VAL A 66 3.25 12.23 -2.86
N LEU A 67 2.14 11.51 -2.88
CA LEU A 67 1.44 11.07 -4.09
C LEU A 67 -0.05 11.46 -3.97
N PRO A 68 -0.37 12.76 -4.09
CA PRO A 68 -1.73 13.24 -3.93
C PRO A 68 -2.65 12.68 -5.01
N GLU A 69 -3.89 12.43 -4.66
CA GLU A 69 -4.92 11.90 -5.57
C GLU A 69 -4.51 10.57 -6.24
N LEU A 70 -3.70 9.76 -5.53
CA LEU A 70 -3.28 8.45 -6.02
C LEU A 70 -4.48 7.55 -6.32
N LYS A 71 -4.53 7.01 -7.53
CA LYS A 71 -5.56 6.08 -7.98
C LYS A 71 -4.97 4.70 -8.20
N PHE A 72 -5.72 3.67 -7.85
CA PHE A 72 -5.35 2.28 -8.08
C PHE A 72 -6.29 1.62 -9.07
N GLU A 73 -5.73 1.07 -10.14
CA GLU A 73 -6.41 0.09 -10.98
C GLU A 73 -5.97 -1.30 -10.54
N VAL A 74 -6.82 -2.02 -9.81
CA VAL A 74 -6.54 -3.39 -9.38
C VAL A 74 -6.90 -4.33 -10.53
N THR A 75 -5.88 -4.83 -11.21
CA THR A 75 -6.02 -5.61 -12.45
C THR A 75 -6.29 -7.09 -12.20
N SER A 76 -5.77 -7.66 -11.11
CA SER A 76 -6.12 -9.02 -10.70
C SER A 76 -5.93 -9.23 -9.20
N VAL A 77 -6.72 -10.13 -8.65
CA VAL A 77 -6.59 -10.60 -7.26
C VAL A 77 -6.67 -12.11 -7.25
N LEU A 78 -5.61 -12.75 -6.78
CA LEU A 78 -5.54 -14.19 -6.58
C LEU A 78 -5.63 -14.48 -5.09
N VAL A 79 -6.49 -15.39 -4.71
CA VAL A 79 -6.72 -15.79 -3.32
C VAL A 79 -6.46 -17.29 -3.18
N HIS A 80 -5.59 -17.65 -2.25
CA HIS A 80 -5.29 -19.03 -1.92
C HIS A 80 -5.44 -19.28 -0.43
N GLY A 81 -5.96 -20.45 -0.07
CA GLY A 81 -6.14 -20.88 1.32
C GLY A 81 -7.53 -20.62 1.89
N GLY A 82 -7.67 -20.83 3.19
CA GLY A 82 -8.91 -20.65 3.93
C GLY A 82 -8.79 -19.58 5.01
N PRO A 83 -9.86 -19.33 5.80
CA PRO A 83 -9.90 -18.24 6.78
C PRO A 83 -8.76 -18.23 7.81
N TRP A 84 -8.26 -19.39 8.16
CA TRP A 84 -7.15 -19.55 9.12
C TRP A 84 -5.77 -19.27 8.54
N ASN A 85 -5.63 -19.30 7.22
CA ASN A 85 -4.37 -19.02 6.51
C ASN A 85 -4.66 -18.70 5.05
N THR A 86 -4.76 -17.42 4.75
CA THR A 86 -5.05 -16.91 3.40
C THR A 86 -3.83 -16.19 2.85
N THR A 87 -3.47 -16.47 1.62
CA THR A 87 -2.51 -15.68 0.85
C THR A 87 -3.23 -15.00 -0.31
N VAL A 88 -3.03 -13.70 -0.43
CA VAL A 88 -3.56 -12.88 -1.52
C VAL A 88 -2.41 -12.32 -2.33
N VAL A 89 -2.52 -12.39 -3.66
CA VAL A 89 -1.65 -11.67 -4.58
C VAL A 89 -2.51 -10.69 -5.37
N ALA A 90 -2.32 -9.41 -5.14
CA ALA A 90 -3.06 -8.35 -5.82
C ALA A 90 -2.13 -7.56 -6.74
N ARG A 91 -2.43 -7.56 -8.04
CA ARG A 91 -1.74 -6.73 -9.04
C ARG A 91 -2.51 -5.45 -9.27
N TRP A 92 -1.79 -4.35 -9.37
CA TRP A 92 -2.37 -3.03 -9.57
C TRP A 92 -1.45 -2.11 -10.37
N VAL A 93 -2.03 -1.03 -10.88
CA VAL A 93 -1.29 0.11 -11.41
C VAL A 93 -1.71 1.34 -10.62
N ALA A 94 -0.75 2.03 -10.04
CA ALA A 94 -0.97 3.29 -9.33
C ALA A 94 -0.67 4.46 -10.25
N THR A 95 -1.54 5.47 -10.26
CA THR A 95 -1.39 6.67 -11.08
C THR A 95 -1.73 7.92 -10.28
N CYS A 96 -1.01 9.00 -10.50
CA CYS A 96 -1.38 10.34 -10.08
C CYS A 96 -0.69 11.39 -10.96
N ILE A 97 -0.96 12.66 -10.73
CA ILE A 97 -0.21 13.78 -11.32
C ILE A 97 0.66 14.36 -10.21
N LEU A 98 1.96 14.46 -10.47
CA LEU A 98 2.92 15.08 -9.55
C LEU A 98 2.74 16.59 -9.48
N GLU A 99 3.29 17.22 -8.45
CA GLU A 99 3.21 18.67 -8.23
C GLU A 99 3.72 19.49 -9.42
N ASN A 100 4.72 18.97 -10.13
CA ASN A 100 5.27 19.60 -11.35
C ASN A 100 4.40 19.38 -12.60
N GLY A 101 3.25 18.71 -12.50
CA GLY A 101 2.33 18.41 -13.60
C GLY A 101 2.66 17.14 -14.40
N GLU A 102 3.75 16.44 -14.07
CA GLU A 102 4.12 15.20 -14.77
C GLU A 102 3.26 14.00 -14.28
N PRO A 103 2.92 13.08 -15.19
CA PRO A 103 2.22 11.86 -14.79
C PRO A 103 3.15 10.93 -14.00
N TYR A 104 2.60 10.30 -12.96
CA TYR A 104 3.21 9.20 -12.23
C TYR A 104 2.44 7.92 -12.53
N VAL A 105 3.14 6.89 -12.95
CA VAL A 105 2.59 5.57 -13.23
C VAL A 105 3.51 4.52 -12.63
N ASN A 106 2.97 3.67 -11.77
CA ASN A 106 3.75 2.61 -11.13
C ASN A 106 2.95 1.32 -11.04
N PRO A 107 3.33 0.26 -11.78
CA PRO A 107 2.77 -1.07 -11.60
C PRO A 107 3.34 -1.72 -10.34
N GLY A 108 2.50 -2.46 -9.63
CA GLY A 108 2.93 -3.14 -8.42
C GLY A 108 2.13 -4.38 -8.10
N ILE A 109 2.64 -5.09 -7.10
CA ILE A 109 2.05 -6.30 -6.54
C ILE A 109 2.12 -6.22 -5.03
N HIS A 110 0.98 -6.49 -4.36
CA HIS A 110 0.95 -6.84 -2.95
C HIS A 110 0.88 -8.34 -2.79
N VAL A 111 1.74 -8.90 -1.96
CA VAL A 111 1.57 -10.24 -1.40
C VAL A 111 1.14 -10.06 0.05
N ILE A 112 -0.07 -10.53 0.38
CA ILE A 112 -0.70 -10.27 1.67
C ILE A 112 -1.07 -11.59 2.32
N LYS A 113 -0.74 -11.76 3.60
CA LYS A 113 -1.23 -12.87 4.41
C LYS A 113 -2.28 -12.41 5.38
N LEU A 114 -3.40 -13.14 5.42
CA LEU A 114 -4.50 -12.89 6.34
C LEU A 114 -4.76 -14.11 7.20
N ARG A 115 -5.25 -13.85 8.40
CA ARG A 115 -5.80 -14.85 9.31
C ARG A 115 -7.07 -14.31 9.92
N TRP A 116 -8.17 -15.06 9.76
CA TRP A 116 -9.50 -14.67 10.25
C TRP A 116 -9.89 -13.24 9.82
N GLY A 117 -9.62 -12.90 8.55
CA GLY A 117 -9.95 -11.60 7.98
C GLY A 117 -9.04 -10.44 8.38
N LYS A 118 -7.99 -10.68 9.19
CA LYS A 118 -6.99 -9.68 9.55
C LYS A 118 -5.69 -9.89 8.77
N ALA A 119 -5.24 -8.85 8.10
CA ALA A 119 -3.98 -8.86 7.40
C ALA A 119 -2.82 -8.63 8.38
N TYR A 120 -1.81 -9.48 8.32
CA TYR A 120 -0.69 -9.44 9.26
C TYR A 120 0.69 -9.37 8.59
N ASP A 121 0.79 -9.74 7.31
CA ASP A 121 2.06 -9.73 6.60
C ASP A 121 1.84 -9.15 5.21
N PHE A 122 2.65 -8.17 4.83
CA PHE A 122 2.60 -7.51 3.54
C PHE A 122 3.99 -7.41 2.95
N ASP A 123 4.14 -7.91 1.73
CA ASP A 123 5.24 -7.57 0.84
C ASP A 123 4.70 -6.75 -0.33
N VAL A 124 5.18 -5.52 -0.44
CA VAL A 124 4.81 -4.61 -1.53
C VAL A 124 5.97 -4.49 -2.49
N TYR A 125 5.76 -5.01 -3.69
CA TYR A 125 6.72 -4.96 -4.79
C TYR A 125 6.20 -4.02 -5.86
N GLU A 126 6.98 -3.03 -6.20
CA GLU A 126 6.66 -2.08 -7.25
C GLU A 126 7.93 -1.70 -8.03
N ASP A 127 7.79 -0.92 -9.08
CA ASP A 127 8.95 -0.36 -9.75
C ASP A 127 9.60 0.69 -8.84
N THR A 128 10.68 0.30 -8.16
CA THR A 128 11.41 1.16 -7.22
C THR A 128 12.10 2.34 -7.91
N PHE A 129 12.44 2.24 -9.19
CA PHE A 129 12.93 3.38 -9.96
C PHE A 129 11.83 4.42 -10.17
N ALA A 130 10.63 3.97 -10.55
CA ALA A 130 9.51 4.88 -10.77
C ALA A 130 9.12 5.63 -9.49
N VAL A 131 8.99 4.95 -8.35
CA VAL A 131 8.65 5.60 -7.08
C VAL A 131 9.76 6.53 -6.61
N THR A 132 11.01 6.11 -6.68
CA THR A 132 12.15 6.94 -6.27
C THR A 132 12.26 8.20 -7.13
N ALA A 133 12.16 8.07 -8.45
CA ALA A 133 12.17 9.21 -9.36
C ALA A 133 10.96 10.16 -9.12
N GLY A 134 9.78 9.60 -8.86
CA GLY A 134 8.59 10.37 -8.52
C GLY A 134 8.79 11.20 -7.25
N LEU A 135 9.30 10.57 -6.19
CA LEU A 135 9.58 11.25 -4.92
C LEU A 135 10.68 12.31 -5.04
N GLU A 136 11.71 12.08 -5.84
CA GLU A 136 12.73 13.09 -6.11
C GLU A 136 12.13 14.34 -6.80
N LYS A 137 11.23 14.15 -7.77
CA LYS A 137 10.49 15.24 -8.40
C LYS A 137 9.62 16.00 -7.39
N GLN A 138 8.92 15.29 -6.53
CA GLN A 138 8.11 15.88 -5.47
C GLN A 138 8.95 16.69 -4.46
N ALA A 139 10.11 16.17 -4.05
CA ALA A 139 11.05 16.89 -3.20
C ALA A 139 11.55 18.18 -3.86
N LYS A 140 11.91 18.12 -5.15
CA LYS A 140 12.33 19.31 -5.94
C LYS A 140 11.21 20.34 -6.07
N SER A 141 9.96 19.89 -6.03
CA SER A 141 8.77 20.77 -6.04
C SER A 141 8.40 21.32 -4.67
N GLY A 142 9.19 21.04 -3.62
CA GLY A 142 9.03 21.60 -2.29
C GLY A 142 8.24 20.72 -1.30
N ILE A 143 7.93 19.47 -1.66
CA ILE A 143 7.26 18.52 -0.75
C ILE A 143 8.30 17.85 0.16
N ALA A 144 8.47 18.36 1.37
CA ALA A 144 9.48 17.92 2.32
C ALA A 144 9.35 16.43 2.70
N GLU A 145 8.13 15.91 2.83
CA GLU A 145 7.85 14.50 3.14
C GLU A 145 8.44 13.53 2.10
N ALA A 146 8.63 13.97 0.86
CA ALA A 146 9.17 13.14 -0.22
C ALA A 146 10.64 12.76 0.00
N SER A 147 11.40 13.53 0.78
CA SER A 147 12.80 13.27 1.14
C SER A 147 13.00 12.99 2.64
N ALA A 148 11.93 12.84 3.40
CA ALA A 148 12.00 12.56 4.83
C ALA A 148 12.57 11.15 5.10
N PRO A 149 13.15 10.91 6.29
CA PRO A 149 13.58 9.57 6.70
C PRO A 149 12.44 8.55 6.63
N GLN A 150 12.78 7.28 6.39
CA GLN A 150 11.82 6.19 6.38
C GLN A 150 11.06 6.10 7.70
N ILE A 151 9.78 5.77 7.62
CA ILE A 151 8.97 5.43 8.79
C ILE A 151 9.13 3.92 9.03
N VAL A 152 9.79 3.60 10.11
CA VAL A 152 10.06 2.21 10.53
C VAL A 152 9.63 2.01 11.98
N SER A 153 9.34 0.75 12.32
CA SER A 153 9.05 0.39 13.72
C SER A 153 9.46 -1.04 14.05
#